data_fba0f45acbc477583439ce7cf7465925
#
_entry.id   fba0f45acbc477583439ce7cf7465925
#
_cell.length_a   1.000
_cell.length_b   1.000
_cell.length_c   1.000
_cell.angle_alpha   90.00
_cell.angle_beta   90.00
_cell.angle_gamma   90.00
#
_symmetry.space_group_name_H-M   'P 1'
#
loop_
_entity.id
_entity.type
_entity.pdbx_description
1 polymer ?
#
loop_
_entity_poly.entity_id
_entity_poly.type
_entity_poly.pdbx_seq_one_letter_code
_entity_poly.pdbx_strand_id
1 'polypeptide(L)'
;MDKLNYNKILNRENISNKIIDILHHFNNNKNDLSIKRGIYIYGESGSGKTFFINNLLRKLNYDIIYFDSSDSRNKSILDIITKYNMGTSNILSLFKKEKRNIAILMDEIDGMNNGDKGGINSLIKLIRPKKTKKQKTEEITNNIIICISNYQVDKKIKELMKICHSFELKSPTDNEIKEIIKNQIPKLYNDKKLLDKSINYCNNNLRKINLLYKFYINNINNLEYFKNIIHINNSKKIDYDTKNITSILINNKYNIEEQSYLINENDRTIIGLLFHENIIDQLQKFKNKNSAISIYLKILNNTCYGDYIDRITFQKQIWQFNEMSSIIKILSNNYEYHNYLENNSLTIDKIKDIRFTKVLTKYSTEYNNSLFLQDLSKFLSMDKKDTISFFKYLRCNYSIENIQDILELYEINNLEINRIYRYIDKNNKNTNSISEYDLDNEF
;
A
#
# COMPACT_ATOMS: atom_id res chain seq x y z
N MET A 1 -8.51 -15.29 26.65
CA MET A 1 -8.99 -14.13 25.89
C MET A 1 -10.51 -14.09 25.67
N ASP A 2 -11.21 -15.19 25.81
CA ASP A 2 -12.63 -15.32 25.45
C ASP A 2 -13.65 -14.69 26.44
N LYS A 3 -13.20 -14.17 27.59
CA LYS A 3 -14.11 -13.59 28.62
C LYS A 3 -14.30 -12.07 28.51
N LEU A 4 -13.51 -11.35 27.72
CA LEU A 4 -13.61 -9.89 27.58
C LEU A 4 -14.48 -9.50 26.40
N ASN A 5 -15.50 -8.70 26.65
CA ASN A 5 -16.33 -8.16 25.57
C ASN A 5 -15.63 -6.95 24.93
N TYR A 6 -14.67 -7.22 24.03
CA TYR A 6 -13.91 -6.19 23.30
C TYR A 6 -14.81 -5.20 22.55
N ASN A 7 -15.99 -5.64 22.07
CA ASN A 7 -16.90 -4.77 21.33
C ASN A 7 -17.46 -3.67 22.21
N LYS A 8 -17.67 -3.95 23.52
CA LYS A 8 -18.12 -2.95 24.48
C LYS A 8 -17.03 -1.95 24.83
N ILE A 9 -15.81 -2.45 25.12
CA ILE A 9 -14.66 -1.61 25.51
C ILE A 9 -14.26 -0.68 24.35
N LEU A 10 -14.27 -1.19 23.11
CA LEU A 10 -13.90 -0.46 21.91
C LEU A 10 -15.06 0.30 21.24
N ASN A 11 -16.21 0.41 21.91
CA ASN A 11 -17.41 1.12 21.40
C ASN A 11 -17.88 0.65 20.01
N ARG A 12 -17.77 -0.67 19.71
CA ARG A 12 -18.07 -1.25 18.39
C ARG A 12 -19.44 -1.91 18.33
N GLU A 13 -20.25 -1.83 19.39
CA GLU A 13 -21.57 -2.47 19.44
C GLU A 13 -22.50 -1.94 18.35
N ASN A 14 -22.50 -0.63 18.10
CA ASN A 14 -23.31 -0.03 17.04
C ASN A 14 -22.95 -0.53 15.64
N ILE A 15 -21.65 -0.73 15.38
CA ILE A 15 -21.17 -1.27 14.10
C ILE A 15 -21.54 -2.75 14.00
N SER A 16 -21.37 -3.50 15.10
CA SER A 16 -21.76 -4.92 15.19
C SER A 16 -23.24 -5.11 14.87
N ASN A 17 -24.13 -4.33 15.49
CA ASN A 17 -25.57 -4.43 15.27
C ASN A 17 -25.95 -4.10 13.81
N LYS A 18 -25.39 -3.02 13.24
CA LYS A 18 -25.62 -2.68 11.82
C LYS A 18 -25.18 -3.80 10.86
N ILE A 19 -24.05 -4.45 11.14
CA ILE A 19 -23.58 -5.57 10.33
C ILE A 19 -24.52 -6.77 10.48
N ILE A 20 -25.01 -7.05 11.68
CA ILE A 20 -25.98 -8.11 11.94
C ILE A 20 -27.27 -7.86 11.16
N ASP A 21 -27.80 -6.64 11.18
CA ASP A 21 -29.03 -6.28 10.45
C ASP A 21 -28.83 -6.48 8.92
N ILE A 22 -27.67 -6.08 8.38
CA ILE A 22 -27.33 -6.29 6.96
C ILE A 22 -27.28 -7.78 6.63
N LEU A 23 -26.66 -8.60 7.50
CA LEU A 23 -26.56 -10.05 7.30
C LEU A 23 -27.94 -10.71 7.33
N HIS A 24 -28.81 -10.32 8.25
CA HIS A 24 -30.20 -10.81 8.32
C HIS A 24 -31.00 -10.39 7.09
N HIS A 25 -30.90 -9.11 6.68
CA HIS A 25 -31.57 -8.60 5.50
C HIS A 25 -31.12 -9.33 4.22
N PHE A 26 -29.82 -9.59 4.10
CA PHE A 26 -29.27 -10.34 2.98
C PHE A 26 -29.79 -11.80 2.95
N ASN A 27 -29.81 -12.47 4.10
CA ASN A 27 -30.28 -13.86 4.18
C ASN A 27 -31.76 -14.02 3.80
N ASN A 28 -32.59 -13.04 4.15
CA ASN A 28 -34.01 -13.07 3.85
C ASN A 28 -34.31 -12.75 2.37
N ASN A 29 -33.42 -12.02 1.70
CA ASN A 29 -33.63 -11.51 0.34
C ASN A 29 -32.53 -11.92 -0.64
N LYS A 30 -31.99 -13.13 -0.54
CA LYS A 30 -30.88 -13.64 -1.38
C LYS A 30 -31.14 -13.55 -2.89
N ASN A 31 -32.39 -13.67 -3.31
CA ASN A 31 -32.81 -13.68 -4.71
C ASN A 31 -32.97 -12.26 -5.32
N ASP A 32 -32.97 -11.24 -4.47
CA ASP A 32 -33.11 -9.88 -4.97
C ASP A 32 -31.76 -9.39 -5.57
N LEU A 33 -31.81 -8.98 -6.85
CA LEU A 33 -30.66 -8.51 -7.61
C LEU A 33 -30.26 -7.08 -7.28
N SER A 34 -31.12 -6.34 -6.60
CA SER A 34 -30.89 -4.92 -6.27
C SER A 34 -30.08 -4.73 -4.99
N ILE A 35 -29.93 -5.79 -4.18
CA ILE A 35 -29.26 -5.73 -2.87
C ILE A 35 -27.75 -5.73 -3.04
N LYS A 36 -27.08 -4.94 -2.19
CA LYS A 36 -25.61 -4.97 -2.05
C LYS A 36 -25.19 -6.28 -1.36
N ARG A 37 -24.30 -7.03 -2.01
CA ARG A 37 -23.83 -8.35 -1.55
C ARG A 37 -22.48 -8.34 -0.86
N GLY A 38 -21.97 -7.16 -0.56
CA GLY A 38 -20.66 -6.96 0.06
C GLY A 38 -20.68 -6.05 1.28
N ILE A 39 -19.83 -6.40 2.25
CA ILE A 39 -19.48 -5.54 3.39
C ILE A 39 -18.01 -5.20 3.25
N TYR A 40 -17.67 -3.93 3.43
CA TYR A 40 -16.29 -3.46 3.35
C TYR A 40 -15.87 -2.86 4.68
N ILE A 41 -14.79 -3.40 5.27
CA ILE A 41 -14.29 -2.97 6.58
C ILE A 41 -12.87 -2.43 6.40
N TYR A 42 -12.66 -1.20 6.83
CA TYR A 42 -11.36 -0.56 6.73
C TYR A 42 -10.93 0.11 8.04
N GLY A 43 -9.64 0.38 8.16
CA GLY A 43 -9.05 1.01 9.34
C GLY A 43 -7.55 0.77 9.41
N GLU A 44 -6.90 1.29 10.43
CA GLU A 44 -5.46 1.13 10.61
C GLU A 44 -5.04 -0.33 10.85
N SER A 45 -3.78 -0.62 10.53
CA SER A 45 -3.18 -1.92 10.86
C SER A 45 -3.17 -2.12 12.37
N GLY A 46 -3.60 -3.31 12.82
CA GLY A 46 -3.65 -3.63 14.25
C GLY A 46 -4.90 -3.14 14.98
N SER A 47 -5.87 -2.50 14.31
CA SER A 47 -7.17 -2.14 14.89
C SER A 47 -8.08 -3.34 15.21
N GLY A 48 -7.70 -4.56 14.79
CA GLY A 48 -8.45 -5.80 15.09
C GLY A 48 -9.61 -6.11 14.15
N LYS A 49 -9.57 -5.65 12.90
CA LYS A 49 -10.62 -5.85 11.87
C LYS A 49 -10.98 -7.31 11.67
N THR A 50 -9.99 -8.13 11.35
CA THR A 50 -10.16 -9.56 11.08
C THR A 50 -10.68 -10.31 12.29
N PHE A 51 -10.18 -9.99 13.49
CA PHE A 51 -10.65 -10.60 14.73
C PHE A 51 -12.11 -10.24 15.04
N PHE A 52 -12.49 -8.97 14.84
CA PHE A 52 -13.83 -8.48 15.05
C PHE A 52 -14.85 -9.23 14.19
N ILE A 53 -14.58 -9.33 12.88
CA ILE A 53 -15.48 -10.00 11.93
C ILE A 53 -15.56 -11.51 12.17
N ASN A 54 -14.42 -12.17 12.38
CA ASN A 54 -14.41 -13.59 12.65
C ASN A 54 -15.23 -13.95 13.90
N ASN A 55 -15.12 -13.17 14.97
CA ASN A 55 -15.91 -13.38 16.17
C ASN A 55 -17.40 -13.10 15.95
N LEU A 56 -17.74 -12.09 15.17
CA LEU A 56 -19.13 -11.75 14.85
C LEU A 56 -19.79 -12.86 14.03
N LEU A 57 -19.12 -13.32 12.97
CA LEU A 57 -19.62 -14.40 12.11
C LEU A 57 -19.75 -15.72 12.85
N ARG A 58 -18.79 -16.07 13.72
CA ARG A 58 -18.86 -17.27 14.57
C ARG A 58 -20.04 -17.23 15.54
N LYS A 59 -20.32 -16.05 16.15
CA LYS A 59 -21.49 -15.86 17.01
C LYS A 59 -22.82 -16.04 16.27
N LEU A 60 -22.84 -15.74 14.98
CA LEU A 60 -24.00 -15.89 14.10
C LEU A 60 -24.07 -17.28 13.42
N ASN A 61 -23.20 -18.21 13.79
CA ASN A 61 -23.10 -19.55 13.22
C ASN A 61 -22.88 -19.56 11.69
N TYR A 62 -22.05 -18.64 11.16
CA TYR A 62 -21.61 -18.69 9.78
C TYR A 62 -20.39 -19.60 9.60
N ASP A 63 -20.35 -20.34 8.51
CA ASP A 63 -19.15 -21.00 8.01
C ASP A 63 -18.33 -19.99 7.20
N ILE A 64 -17.05 -19.80 7.56
CA ILE A 64 -16.19 -18.76 6.98
C ILE A 64 -15.23 -19.42 6.00
N ILE A 65 -15.26 -18.97 4.75
CA ILE A 65 -14.22 -19.26 3.75
C ILE A 65 -13.27 -18.05 3.74
N TYR A 66 -12.03 -18.30 4.16
CA TYR A 66 -11.03 -17.24 4.36
C TYR A 66 -10.02 -17.23 3.23
N PHE A 67 -9.77 -16.03 2.67
CA PHE A 67 -8.73 -15.77 1.68
C PHE A 67 -7.81 -14.67 2.20
N ASP A 68 -6.53 -14.99 2.29
CA ASP A 68 -5.47 -14.10 2.75
C ASP A 68 -4.61 -13.59 1.59
N SER A 69 -3.68 -12.68 1.87
CA SER A 69 -2.70 -12.16 0.90
C SER A 69 -1.76 -13.24 0.35
N SER A 70 -1.56 -14.34 1.07
CA SER A 70 -0.79 -15.50 0.63
C SER A 70 -1.51 -16.37 -0.40
N ASP A 71 -2.85 -16.29 -0.44
CA ASP A 71 -3.64 -17.04 -1.40
C ASP A 71 -3.67 -16.32 -2.74
N SER A 72 -3.61 -17.07 -3.85
CA SER A 72 -3.80 -16.46 -5.16
C SER A 72 -5.27 -16.05 -5.34
N ARG A 73 -5.50 -14.74 -5.57
CA ARG A 73 -6.84 -14.15 -5.69
C ARG A 73 -7.10 -13.63 -7.10
N ASN A 74 -6.53 -14.34 -8.09
CA ASN A 74 -6.67 -14.04 -9.50
C ASN A 74 -8.12 -14.26 -9.97
N LYS A 75 -8.46 -13.68 -11.11
CA LYS A 75 -9.80 -13.84 -11.74
C LYS A 75 -10.23 -15.30 -11.84
N SER A 76 -9.34 -16.21 -12.23
CA SER A 76 -9.64 -17.64 -12.39
C SER A 76 -10.09 -18.31 -11.09
N ILE A 77 -9.50 -17.94 -9.95
CA ILE A 77 -9.87 -18.51 -8.65
C ILE A 77 -11.18 -17.91 -8.15
N LEU A 78 -11.40 -16.62 -8.36
CA LEU A 78 -12.69 -16.00 -8.06
C LEU A 78 -13.82 -16.63 -8.91
N ASP A 79 -13.56 -16.93 -10.17
CA ASP A 79 -14.51 -17.65 -11.03
C ASP A 79 -14.76 -19.10 -10.55
N ILE A 80 -13.72 -19.77 -10.01
CA ILE A 80 -13.87 -21.10 -9.39
C ILE A 80 -14.70 -21.04 -8.11
N ILE A 81 -14.44 -20.07 -7.24
CA ILE A 81 -15.19 -19.84 -6.01
C ILE A 81 -16.67 -19.58 -6.33
N THR A 82 -16.93 -18.83 -7.39
CA THR A 82 -18.29 -18.53 -7.81
C THR A 82 -19.00 -19.72 -8.47
N LYS A 83 -18.31 -20.51 -9.26
CA LYS A 83 -18.90 -21.64 -10.02
C LYS A 83 -19.04 -22.91 -9.20
N TYR A 84 -18.08 -23.24 -8.35
CA TYR A 84 -18.02 -24.53 -7.67
C TYR A 84 -18.35 -24.48 -6.17
N ASN A 85 -18.09 -23.36 -5.48
CA ASN A 85 -18.34 -23.23 -4.04
C ASN A 85 -19.61 -22.45 -3.71
N MET A 86 -20.49 -22.23 -4.66
CA MET A 86 -21.77 -21.56 -4.44
C MET A 86 -22.86 -22.43 -3.79
N GLY A 87 -22.49 -23.59 -3.26
CA GLY A 87 -23.35 -24.32 -2.35
C GLY A 87 -23.77 -23.42 -1.19
N THR A 88 -25.07 -23.37 -0.91
CA THR A 88 -25.61 -22.59 0.21
C THR A 88 -25.30 -23.23 1.55
N SER A 89 -24.64 -24.39 1.56
CA SER A 89 -24.33 -25.16 2.75
C SER A 89 -23.06 -26.00 2.58
N ASN A 90 -22.27 -26.09 3.65
CA ASN A 90 -21.08 -26.93 3.72
C ASN A 90 -21.49 -28.44 3.79
N ILE A 91 -20.69 -29.33 3.19
CA ILE A 91 -20.88 -30.77 3.24
C ILE A 91 -21.04 -31.27 4.69
N LEU A 92 -20.25 -30.73 5.63
CA LEU A 92 -20.31 -31.03 7.06
C LEU A 92 -21.65 -30.62 7.69
N SER A 93 -22.30 -29.56 7.18
CA SER A 93 -23.62 -29.13 7.67
C SER A 93 -24.71 -30.04 7.21
N LEU A 94 -24.55 -30.73 6.08
CA LEU A 94 -25.47 -31.76 5.61
C LEU A 94 -25.45 -33.00 6.55
N PHE A 95 -24.25 -33.39 7.01
CA PHE A 95 -24.14 -34.51 7.98
C PHE A 95 -24.67 -34.16 9.36
N LYS A 96 -24.50 -32.90 9.82
CA LYS A 96 -24.97 -32.47 11.14
C LYS A 96 -26.41 -31.97 11.17
N LYS A 97 -27.13 -31.96 10.04
CA LYS A 97 -28.49 -31.40 9.87
C LYS A 97 -28.66 -29.93 10.32
N GLU A 98 -27.58 -29.21 10.49
CA GLU A 98 -27.58 -27.79 10.84
C GLU A 98 -27.34 -26.94 9.58
N LYS A 99 -28.31 -26.13 9.20
CA LYS A 99 -28.13 -25.17 8.08
C LYS A 99 -27.30 -23.99 8.55
N ARG A 100 -26.01 -23.91 8.13
CA ARG A 100 -25.15 -22.76 8.36
C ARG A 100 -25.00 -21.98 7.08
N ASN A 101 -25.11 -20.66 7.15
CA ASN A 101 -24.83 -19.80 6.03
C ASN A 101 -23.32 -19.66 5.85
N ILE A 102 -22.88 -19.50 4.59
CA ILE A 102 -21.47 -19.31 4.24
C ILE A 102 -21.20 -17.82 4.07
N ALA A 103 -20.09 -17.34 4.63
CA ALA A 103 -19.54 -16.01 4.38
C ALA A 103 -18.12 -16.11 3.81
N ILE A 104 -17.84 -15.37 2.75
CA ILE A 104 -16.51 -15.31 2.13
C ILE A 104 -15.79 -14.10 2.71
N LEU A 105 -14.66 -14.33 3.38
CA LEU A 105 -13.83 -13.28 3.96
C LEU A 105 -12.58 -13.08 3.11
N MET A 106 -12.43 -11.88 2.55
CA MET A 106 -11.26 -11.45 1.77
C MET A 106 -10.45 -10.46 2.61
N ASP A 107 -9.30 -10.90 3.14
CA ASP A 107 -8.42 -10.03 3.95
C ASP A 107 -7.33 -9.39 3.08
N GLU A 108 -6.84 -8.22 3.50
CA GLU A 108 -5.78 -7.46 2.82
C GLU A 108 -6.04 -7.24 1.31
N ILE A 109 -7.23 -6.73 0.98
CA ILE A 109 -7.62 -6.47 -0.42
C ILE A 109 -6.75 -5.40 -1.09
N ASP A 110 -6.18 -4.48 -0.32
CA ASP A 110 -5.20 -3.49 -0.77
C ASP A 110 -3.99 -4.12 -1.47
N GLY A 111 -3.58 -5.33 -1.08
CA GLY A 111 -2.51 -6.09 -1.75
C GLY A 111 -2.88 -6.64 -3.14
N MET A 112 -4.16 -6.80 -3.47
CA MET A 112 -4.61 -7.39 -4.76
C MET A 112 -4.27 -6.55 -6.00
N ASN A 113 -4.01 -5.25 -5.86
CA ASN A 113 -3.70 -4.38 -6.99
C ASN A 113 -2.35 -4.71 -7.65
N ASN A 114 -1.39 -5.23 -6.89
CA ASN A 114 -0.01 -5.42 -7.33
C ASN A 114 0.27 -6.83 -7.88
N GLY A 115 -0.48 -7.85 -7.45
CA GLY A 115 -0.22 -9.25 -7.78
C GLY A 115 -1.35 -9.95 -8.56
N ASP A 116 -2.60 -9.62 -8.28
CA ASP A 116 -3.76 -10.39 -8.74
C ASP A 116 -4.44 -9.72 -9.94
N LYS A 117 -3.95 -10.02 -11.16
CA LYS A 117 -4.49 -9.42 -12.40
C LYS A 117 -6.01 -9.64 -12.52
N GLY A 118 -6.78 -8.55 -12.46
CA GLY A 118 -8.23 -8.56 -12.69
C GLY A 118 -9.09 -9.01 -11.49
N GLY A 119 -8.50 -9.42 -10.37
CA GLY A 119 -9.23 -9.92 -9.19
C GLY A 119 -10.24 -8.91 -8.62
N ILE A 120 -9.84 -7.66 -8.37
CA ILE A 120 -10.74 -6.62 -7.86
C ILE A 120 -11.90 -6.35 -8.82
N ASN A 121 -11.65 -6.32 -10.13
CA ASN A 121 -12.72 -6.11 -11.11
C ASN A 121 -13.74 -7.25 -11.12
N SER A 122 -13.29 -8.49 -10.92
CA SER A 122 -14.18 -9.65 -10.79
C SER A 122 -14.99 -9.58 -9.49
N LEU A 123 -14.37 -9.20 -8.35
CA LEU A 123 -15.08 -8.95 -7.10
C LEU A 123 -16.15 -7.86 -7.24
N ILE A 124 -15.82 -6.75 -7.89
CA ILE A 124 -16.77 -5.67 -8.17
C ILE A 124 -17.97 -6.20 -8.96
N LYS A 125 -17.74 -7.03 -10.00
CA LYS A 125 -18.81 -7.64 -10.78
C LYS A 125 -19.69 -8.55 -9.94
N LEU A 126 -19.14 -9.33 -9.04
CA LEU A 126 -19.89 -10.26 -8.17
C LEU A 126 -20.73 -9.55 -7.11
N ILE A 127 -20.20 -8.48 -6.51
CA ILE A 127 -20.80 -7.79 -5.36
C ILE A 127 -21.84 -6.76 -5.79
N ARG A 128 -21.64 -6.11 -6.95
CA ARG A 128 -22.46 -4.97 -7.35
C ARG A 128 -23.94 -5.32 -7.53
N PRO A 129 -24.87 -4.43 -7.13
CA PRO A 129 -26.27 -4.55 -7.48
C PRO A 129 -26.47 -4.58 -9.00
N LYS A 130 -27.36 -5.44 -9.51
CA LYS A 130 -27.62 -5.64 -10.94
C LYS A 130 -28.75 -4.73 -11.40
N LYS A 131 -28.42 -3.54 -11.91
CA LYS A 131 -29.39 -2.52 -12.33
C LYS A 131 -29.74 -2.56 -13.81
N THR A 132 -28.76 -2.81 -14.70
CA THR A 132 -28.94 -2.79 -16.15
C THR A 132 -29.18 -4.19 -16.71
N LYS A 133 -29.80 -4.29 -17.91
CA LYS A 133 -30.03 -5.58 -18.60
C LYS A 133 -28.73 -6.37 -18.77
N LYS A 134 -27.64 -5.71 -19.14
CA LYS A 134 -26.31 -6.30 -19.31
C LYS A 134 -25.70 -6.79 -17.98
N GLN A 135 -26.00 -6.12 -16.86
CA GLN A 135 -25.55 -6.56 -15.53
C GLN A 135 -26.35 -7.75 -14.99
N LYS A 136 -27.62 -7.88 -15.38
CA LYS A 136 -28.47 -9.01 -14.98
C LYS A 136 -28.02 -10.34 -15.56
N THR A 137 -27.26 -10.34 -16.65
CA THR A 137 -26.66 -11.56 -17.25
C THR A 137 -25.33 -11.96 -16.61
N GLU A 138 -24.78 -11.13 -15.71
CA GLU A 138 -23.55 -11.46 -14.99
C GLU A 138 -23.80 -12.42 -13.83
N GLU A 139 -22.78 -13.20 -13.50
CA GLU A 139 -22.83 -14.12 -12.35
C GLU A 139 -23.07 -13.38 -11.02
N ILE A 140 -23.76 -14.02 -10.11
CA ILE A 140 -24.16 -13.48 -8.83
C ILE A 140 -23.67 -14.43 -7.74
N THR A 141 -23.21 -13.88 -6.62
CA THR A 141 -22.90 -14.68 -5.43
C THR A 141 -24.13 -14.85 -4.54
N ASN A 142 -24.40 -16.06 -4.10
CA ASN A 142 -25.42 -16.36 -3.10
C ASN A 142 -24.90 -16.24 -1.66
N ASN A 143 -23.60 -16.07 -1.51
CA ASN A 143 -22.91 -15.88 -0.24
C ASN A 143 -22.47 -14.42 -0.09
N ILE A 144 -22.50 -13.91 1.14
CA ILE A 144 -22.02 -12.56 1.40
C ILE A 144 -20.51 -12.52 1.34
N ILE A 145 -19.96 -11.47 0.72
CA ILE A 145 -18.52 -11.25 0.61
C ILE A 145 -18.13 -10.11 1.55
N ILE A 146 -17.20 -10.38 2.46
CA ILE A 146 -16.69 -9.40 3.41
C ILE A 146 -15.25 -9.07 3.06
N CYS A 147 -15.01 -7.81 2.76
CA CYS A 147 -13.75 -7.29 2.32
C CYS A 147 -13.06 -6.52 3.46
N ILE A 148 -11.81 -6.81 3.75
CA ILE A 148 -11.02 -6.11 4.77
C ILE A 148 -9.81 -5.45 4.11
N SER A 149 -9.56 -4.17 4.44
CA SER A 149 -8.37 -3.46 3.98
C SER A 149 -7.84 -2.47 5.02
N ASN A 150 -6.68 -1.90 4.74
CA ASN A 150 -6.15 -0.74 5.44
C ASN A 150 -6.70 0.57 4.83
N TYR A 151 -6.21 1.75 5.30
CA TYR A 151 -6.67 3.05 4.80
C TYR A 151 -6.22 3.41 3.38
N GLN A 152 -5.42 2.59 2.72
CA GLN A 152 -4.98 2.86 1.35
C GLN A 152 -6.18 2.91 0.40
N VAL A 153 -6.30 4.00 -0.35
CA VAL A 153 -7.50 4.29 -1.15
C VAL A 153 -7.12 4.46 -2.62
N ASP A 154 -6.97 3.36 -3.32
CA ASP A 154 -6.84 3.35 -4.78
C ASP A 154 -8.19 3.59 -5.48
N LYS A 155 -8.18 4.00 -6.76
CA LYS A 155 -9.40 4.24 -7.55
C LYS A 155 -10.35 3.04 -7.56
N LYS A 156 -9.81 1.83 -7.73
CA LYS A 156 -10.60 0.57 -7.73
C LYS A 156 -11.19 0.23 -6.36
N ILE A 157 -10.44 0.49 -5.31
CA ILE A 157 -10.91 0.31 -3.93
C ILE A 157 -12.03 1.30 -3.61
N LYS A 158 -11.94 2.56 -4.07
CA LYS A 158 -13.04 3.54 -3.96
C LYS A 158 -14.32 3.06 -4.66
N GLU A 159 -14.18 2.43 -5.83
CA GLU A 159 -15.32 1.85 -6.54
C GLU A 159 -15.94 0.70 -5.75
N LEU A 160 -15.11 -0.21 -5.21
CA LEU A 160 -15.55 -1.31 -4.35
C LEU A 160 -16.30 -0.79 -3.10
N MET A 161 -15.77 0.25 -2.44
CA MET A 161 -16.42 0.87 -1.27
C MET A 161 -17.82 1.42 -1.58
N LYS A 162 -18.04 2.00 -2.77
CA LYS A 162 -19.36 2.53 -3.17
C LYS A 162 -20.42 1.44 -3.33
N ILE A 163 -20.02 0.25 -3.79
CA ILE A 163 -20.92 -0.87 -4.01
C ILE A 163 -21.15 -1.73 -2.77
N CYS A 164 -20.28 -1.67 -1.77
CA CYS A 164 -20.40 -2.37 -0.50
C CYS A 164 -21.08 -1.51 0.58
N HIS A 165 -21.43 -2.13 1.69
CA HIS A 165 -21.71 -1.45 2.96
C HIS A 165 -20.39 -1.21 3.67
N SER A 166 -19.94 0.04 3.75
CA SER A 166 -18.61 0.38 4.27
C SER A 166 -18.65 0.77 5.74
N PHE A 167 -17.74 0.18 6.54
CA PHE A 167 -17.59 0.43 7.97
C PHE A 167 -16.13 0.73 8.31
N GLU A 168 -15.91 1.80 9.05
CA GLU A 168 -14.60 2.14 9.59
C GLU A 168 -14.44 1.58 10.99
N LEU A 169 -13.35 0.82 11.21
CA LEU A 169 -12.93 0.38 12.53
C LEU A 169 -11.72 1.22 12.99
N LYS A 170 -11.99 2.22 13.79
CA LYS A 170 -10.97 3.09 14.37
C LYS A 170 -10.03 2.32 15.29
N SER A 171 -8.78 2.79 15.33
CA SER A 171 -7.78 2.30 16.29
C SER A 171 -8.24 2.58 17.72
N PRO A 172 -7.87 1.72 18.69
CA PRO A 172 -8.22 1.95 20.08
C PRO A 172 -7.58 3.24 20.60
N THR A 173 -8.32 3.97 21.41
CA THR A 173 -7.82 5.15 22.12
C THR A 173 -6.98 4.72 23.32
N ASP A 174 -6.11 5.63 23.84
CA ASP A 174 -5.31 5.35 25.02
C ASP A 174 -6.14 4.96 26.24
N ASN A 175 -7.35 5.50 26.38
CA ASN A 175 -8.26 5.17 27.47
C ASN A 175 -8.82 3.74 27.33
N GLU A 176 -9.17 3.33 26.12
CA GLU A 176 -9.63 1.95 25.82
C GLU A 176 -8.48 0.96 26.03
N ILE A 177 -7.24 1.32 25.67
CA ILE A 177 -6.04 0.51 25.93
C ILE A 177 -5.83 0.35 27.45
N LYS A 178 -5.94 1.44 28.21
CA LYS A 178 -5.85 1.39 29.69
C LYS A 178 -6.88 0.44 30.29
N GLU A 179 -8.12 0.46 29.80
CA GLU A 179 -9.18 -0.42 30.24
C GLU A 179 -8.91 -1.89 29.89
N ILE A 180 -8.39 -2.16 28.69
CA ILE A 180 -7.98 -3.51 28.29
C ILE A 180 -6.83 -4.02 29.18
N ILE A 181 -5.79 -3.19 29.41
CA ILE A 181 -4.65 -3.54 30.27
C ILE A 181 -5.13 -3.79 31.71
N LYS A 182 -6.00 -2.94 32.25
CA LYS A 182 -6.59 -3.11 33.59
C LYS A 182 -7.25 -4.49 33.75
N ASN A 183 -8.01 -4.91 32.76
CA ASN A 183 -8.74 -6.17 32.80
C ASN A 183 -7.86 -7.40 32.55
N GLN A 184 -6.82 -7.28 31.72
CA GLN A 184 -5.95 -8.41 31.35
C GLN A 184 -4.70 -8.53 32.20
N ILE A 185 -4.10 -7.40 32.61
CA ILE A 185 -2.83 -7.34 33.32
C ILE A 185 -2.93 -6.39 34.53
N PRO A 186 -3.71 -6.74 35.57
CA PRO A 186 -3.97 -5.84 36.70
C PRO A 186 -2.71 -5.42 37.45
N LYS A 187 -1.66 -6.27 37.52
CA LYS A 187 -0.38 -5.93 38.15
C LYS A 187 0.33 -4.77 37.44
N LEU A 188 0.19 -4.64 36.14
CA LEU A 188 0.80 -3.60 35.32
C LEU A 188 0.05 -2.27 35.48
N TYR A 189 -1.25 -2.35 35.70
CA TYR A 189 -2.10 -1.17 35.93
C TYR A 189 -1.75 -0.43 37.21
N ASN A 190 -1.24 -1.12 38.24
CA ASN A 190 -0.88 -0.53 39.55
C ASN A 190 0.39 0.32 39.49
N ASP A 191 1.26 0.11 38.49
CA ASP A 191 2.50 0.92 38.33
C ASP A 191 2.29 1.94 37.19
N LYS A 192 2.02 3.22 37.55
CA LYS A 192 1.75 4.29 36.58
C LYS A 192 2.86 4.46 35.54
N LYS A 193 4.13 4.37 35.94
CA LYS A 193 5.27 4.54 35.03
C LYS A 193 5.36 3.41 34.01
N LEU A 194 5.06 2.17 34.43
CA LEU A 194 5.04 1.02 33.53
C LEU A 194 3.79 1.05 32.62
N LEU A 195 2.67 1.51 33.14
CA LEU A 195 1.45 1.68 32.38
C LEU A 195 1.66 2.64 31.19
N ASP A 196 2.21 3.85 31.46
CA ASP A 196 2.45 4.84 30.41
C ASP A 196 3.44 4.33 29.34
N LYS A 197 4.52 3.65 29.77
CA LYS A 197 5.46 3.01 28.84
C LYS A 197 4.80 1.91 28.02
N SER A 198 3.91 1.13 28.62
CA SER A 198 3.17 0.07 27.92
C SER A 198 2.18 0.63 26.92
N ILE A 199 1.52 1.75 27.19
CA ILE A 199 0.62 2.43 26.26
C ILE A 199 1.41 2.96 25.07
N ASN A 200 2.55 3.62 25.31
CA ASN A 200 3.44 4.10 24.27
C ASN A 200 3.97 2.93 23.40
N TYR A 201 4.31 1.79 24.00
CA TYR A 201 4.69 0.60 23.27
C TYR A 201 3.55 0.07 22.38
N CYS A 202 2.33 0.05 22.90
CA CYS A 202 1.17 -0.44 22.17
C CYS A 202 0.85 0.43 20.94
N ASN A 203 1.07 1.74 21.02
CA ASN A 203 0.83 2.69 19.93
C ASN A 203 -0.48 2.39 19.18
N ASN A 204 -1.58 2.33 19.91
CA ASN A 204 -2.95 2.08 19.41
C ASN A 204 -3.16 0.77 18.65
N ASN A 205 -2.27 -0.23 18.84
CA ASN A 205 -2.28 -1.49 18.12
C ASN A 205 -2.65 -2.67 19.05
N LEU A 206 -3.80 -3.31 18.80
CA LEU A 206 -4.30 -4.45 19.57
C LEU A 206 -3.41 -5.70 19.48
N ARG A 207 -2.65 -5.88 18.36
CA ARG A 207 -1.71 -7.00 18.24
C ARG A 207 -0.59 -6.87 19.28
N LYS A 208 -0.10 -5.64 19.52
CA LYS A 208 0.93 -5.39 20.52
C LYS A 208 0.42 -5.62 21.95
N ILE A 209 -0.84 -5.27 22.24
CA ILE A 209 -1.47 -5.58 23.54
C ILE A 209 -1.53 -7.09 23.76
N ASN A 210 -1.88 -7.85 22.72
CA ASN A 210 -1.89 -9.31 22.82
C ASN A 210 -0.48 -9.89 23.04
N LEU A 211 0.55 -9.33 22.41
CA LEU A 211 1.94 -9.70 22.67
C LEU A 211 2.34 -9.40 24.11
N LEU A 212 2.02 -8.21 24.64
CA LEU A 212 2.27 -7.87 26.05
C LEU A 212 1.59 -8.86 27.00
N TYR A 213 0.35 -9.24 26.72
CA TYR A 213 -0.38 -10.21 27.53
C TYR A 213 0.29 -11.59 27.52
N LYS A 214 0.71 -12.08 26.33
CA LYS A 214 1.47 -13.33 26.22
C LYS A 214 2.79 -13.27 26.98
N PHE A 215 3.56 -12.18 26.86
CA PHE A 215 4.78 -11.98 27.61
C PHE A 215 4.54 -11.95 29.13
N TYR A 216 3.47 -11.32 29.55
CA TYR A 216 3.09 -11.28 30.95
C TYR A 216 2.79 -12.67 31.50
N ILE A 217 2.00 -13.48 30.80
CA ILE A 217 1.68 -14.86 31.23
C ILE A 217 2.94 -15.71 31.34
N ASN A 218 3.84 -15.63 30.36
CA ASN A 218 5.06 -16.44 30.33
C ASN A 218 6.09 -16.02 31.40
N ASN A 219 6.04 -14.78 31.90
CA ASN A 219 7.02 -14.22 32.83
C ASN A 219 6.39 -13.64 34.09
N ILE A 220 5.32 -14.25 34.60
CA ILE A 220 4.59 -13.79 35.79
C ILE A 220 5.50 -13.60 37.01
N ASN A 221 6.57 -14.39 37.12
CA ASN A 221 7.49 -14.38 38.27
C ASN A 221 8.68 -13.42 38.13
N ASN A 222 8.88 -12.79 36.96
CA ASN A 222 10.07 -11.95 36.70
C ASN A 222 9.70 -10.58 36.11
N LEU A 223 9.19 -9.67 36.94
CA LEU A 223 8.75 -8.32 36.57
C LEU A 223 9.92 -7.44 36.05
N GLU A 224 11.15 -7.69 36.47
CA GLU A 224 12.32 -6.95 35.95
C GLU A 224 12.62 -7.31 34.49
N TYR A 225 12.52 -8.57 34.13
CA TYR A 225 12.67 -9.01 32.75
C TYR A 225 11.59 -8.39 31.83
N PHE A 226 10.37 -8.29 32.34
CA PHE A 226 9.27 -7.62 31.62
C PHE A 226 9.54 -6.11 31.45
N LYS A 227 10.09 -5.42 32.45
CA LYS A 227 10.53 -4.01 32.37
C LYS A 227 11.57 -3.83 31.26
N ASN A 228 12.57 -4.70 31.21
CA ASN A 228 13.63 -4.66 30.21
C ASN A 228 13.10 -4.89 28.79
N ILE A 229 12.16 -5.82 28.59
CA ILE A 229 11.53 -6.06 27.28
C ILE A 229 10.77 -4.83 26.79
N ILE A 230 10.02 -4.15 27.66
CA ILE A 230 9.32 -2.91 27.28
C ILE A 230 10.32 -1.81 26.93
N HIS A 231 11.45 -1.70 27.65
CA HIS A 231 12.51 -0.74 27.33
C HIS A 231 13.16 -1.00 25.98
N ILE A 232 13.51 -2.25 25.69
CA ILE A 232 14.15 -2.65 24.43
C ILE A 232 13.19 -2.50 23.25
N ASN A 233 11.90 -2.80 23.43
CA ASN A 233 10.92 -2.71 22.37
C ASN A 233 10.39 -1.30 22.09
N ASN A 234 10.54 -0.35 23.03
CA ASN A 234 10.25 1.06 22.76
C ASN A 234 11.25 1.70 21.76
N SER A 235 12.41 1.07 21.56
CA SER A 235 13.38 1.47 20.54
C SER A 235 13.12 0.87 19.15
N LYS A 236 12.07 0.06 18.97
CA LYS A 236 11.79 -0.58 17.67
C LYS A 236 11.03 0.35 16.72
N LYS A 237 11.61 0.48 15.55
CA LYS A 237 11.17 1.03 14.27
C LYS A 237 9.66 1.33 14.23
N ILE A 238 9.35 2.59 14.23
CA ILE A 238 8.07 3.09 13.77
C ILE A 238 8.14 2.91 12.24
N ASP A 239 7.24 2.10 11.67
CA ASP A 239 7.11 2.00 10.22
C ASP A 239 6.55 3.33 9.69
N TYR A 240 7.44 4.31 9.57
CA TYR A 240 7.13 5.56 8.90
C TYR A 240 7.11 5.31 7.39
N ASP A 241 6.10 5.82 6.73
CA ASP A 241 6.10 5.99 5.28
C ASP A 241 7.37 6.76 4.84
N THR A 242 7.95 6.42 3.70
CA THR A 242 9.19 7.03 3.18
C THR A 242 9.13 8.55 3.11
N LYS A 243 7.93 9.12 2.84
CA LYS A 243 7.71 10.58 2.88
C LYS A 243 7.84 11.14 4.28
N ASN A 244 7.28 10.47 5.28
CA ASN A 244 7.36 10.91 6.67
C ASN A 244 8.80 10.86 7.19
N ILE A 245 9.56 9.81 6.85
CA ILE A 245 10.98 9.69 7.19
C ILE A 245 11.76 10.86 6.54
N THR A 246 11.52 11.14 5.27
CA THR A 246 12.18 12.25 4.57
C THR A 246 11.85 13.59 5.20
N SER A 247 10.58 13.83 5.58
CA SER A 247 10.18 15.04 6.29
C SER A 247 10.90 15.20 7.64
N ILE A 248 11.01 14.10 8.39
CA ILE A 248 11.71 14.06 9.68
C ILE A 248 13.20 14.39 9.49
N LEU A 249 13.85 13.80 8.48
CA LEU A 249 15.27 14.03 8.16
C LEU A 249 15.56 15.47 7.72
N ILE A 250 14.68 16.09 6.94
CA ILE A 250 14.87 17.48 6.53
C ILE A 250 14.67 18.45 7.71
N ASN A 251 13.74 18.11 8.63
CA ASN A 251 13.39 18.97 9.75
C ASN A 251 14.32 18.83 10.96
N ASN A 252 15.02 17.70 11.13
CA ASN A 252 15.84 17.41 12.31
C ASN A 252 17.20 16.83 11.91
N LYS A 253 18.22 17.12 12.76
CA LYS A 253 19.57 16.56 12.65
C LYS A 253 19.62 15.21 13.35
N TYR A 254 20.26 14.24 12.71
CA TYR A 254 20.42 12.88 13.22
C TYR A 254 21.87 12.43 13.24
N ASN A 255 22.20 11.58 14.20
CA ASN A 255 23.52 10.96 14.32
C ASN A 255 23.56 9.63 13.55
N ILE A 256 24.77 9.17 13.24
CA ILE A 256 25.00 7.92 12.49
C ILE A 256 24.39 6.71 13.22
N GLU A 257 24.44 6.68 14.56
CA GLU A 257 23.90 5.59 15.38
C GLU A 257 22.37 5.43 15.25
N GLU A 258 21.67 6.48 14.88
CA GLU A 258 20.21 6.50 14.75
C GLU A 258 19.72 5.94 13.40
N GLN A 259 20.63 5.66 12.47
CA GLN A 259 20.30 5.15 11.13
C GLN A 259 19.49 3.86 11.17
N SER A 260 19.92 2.88 11.95
CA SER A 260 19.29 1.57 12.03
C SER A 260 17.84 1.60 12.52
N TYR A 261 17.46 2.66 13.23
CA TYR A 261 16.10 2.87 13.73
C TYR A 261 15.20 3.63 12.77
N LEU A 262 15.78 4.50 11.94
CA LEU A 262 15.02 5.41 11.06
C LEU A 262 14.82 4.86 9.66
N ILE A 263 15.83 4.17 9.11
CA ILE A 263 15.88 3.84 7.69
C ILE A 263 15.88 2.33 7.51
N ASN A 264 14.88 1.82 6.77
CA ASN A 264 14.87 0.45 6.31
C ASN A 264 15.81 0.29 5.10
N GLU A 265 16.51 -0.83 5.01
CA GLU A 265 17.43 -1.10 3.90
C GLU A 265 16.76 -1.03 2.52
N ASN A 266 15.50 -1.45 2.41
CA ASN A 266 14.75 -1.43 1.16
C ASN A 266 14.38 -0.01 0.71
N ASP A 267 14.15 0.90 1.67
CA ASP A 267 13.64 2.24 1.40
C ASP A 267 14.73 3.29 1.21
N ARG A 268 16.00 2.94 1.50
CA ARG A 268 17.13 3.87 1.48
C ARG A 268 17.27 4.64 0.16
N THR A 269 17.11 3.96 -0.97
CA THR A 269 17.24 4.58 -2.30
C THR A 269 16.12 5.59 -2.54
N ILE A 270 14.90 5.24 -2.17
CA ILE A 270 13.72 6.11 -2.30
C ILE A 270 13.88 7.33 -1.38
N ILE A 271 14.27 7.12 -0.12
CA ILE A 271 14.47 8.21 0.86
C ILE A 271 15.58 9.15 0.38
N GLY A 272 16.70 8.64 -0.14
CA GLY A 272 17.78 9.46 -0.68
C GLY A 272 17.34 10.33 -1.86
N LEU A 273 16.54 9.77 -2.78
CA LEU A 273 15.98 10.50 -3.92
C LEU A 273 14.94 11.55 -3.47
N LEU A 274 14.08 11.20 -2.52
CA LEU A 274 13.10 12.15 -1.95
C LEU A 274 13.82 13.29 -1.22
N PHE A 275 14.86 12.99 -0.45
CA PHE A 275 15.67 14.00 0.23
C PHE A 275 16.30 14.97 -0.78
N HIS A 276 16.93 14.43 -1.82
CA HIS A 276 17.53 15.23 -2.90
C HIS A 276 16.49 16.13 -3.60
N GLU A 277 15.30 15.61 -3.94
CA GLU A 277 14.25 16.36 -4.63
C GLU A 277 13.71 17.53 -3.80
N ASN A 278 13.54 17.32 -2.48
CA ASN A 278 12.89 18.30 -1.61
C ASN A 278 13.86 19.27 -0.93
N ILE A 279 15.15 18.92 -0.82
CA ILE A 279 16.16 19.82 -0.26
C ILE A 279 16.38 21.07 -1.13
N ILE A 280 16.20 20.95 -2.45
CA ILE A 280 16.34 22.04 -3.40
C ILE A 280 15.38 23.18 -3.04
N ASP A 281 14.12 22.86 -2.71
CA ASP A 281 13.10 23.85 -2.36
C ASP A 281 13.47 24.61 -1.06
N GLN A 282 14.21 23.97 -0.15
CA GLN A 282 14.70 24.63 1.06
C GLN A 282 15.90 25.51 0.79
N LEU A 283 16.83 25.05 -0.04
CA LEU A 283 18.02 25.81 -0.42
C LEU A 283 17.66 27.07 -1.23
N GLN A 284 16.57 27.02 -2.01
CA GLN A 284 16.08 28.21 -2.75
C GLN A 284 15.62 29.36 -1.85
N LYS A 285 15.22 29.08 -0.61
CA LYS A 285 14.81 30.10 0.36
C LYS A 285 15.96 30.90 0.96
N PHE A 286 17.20 30.47 0.73
CA PHE A 286 18.37 31.15 1.29
C PHE A 286 18.68 32.44 0.54
N LYS A 287 18.99 33.51 1.29
CA LYS A 287 19.34 34.80 0.72
C LYS A 287 20.65 34.74 -0.05
N ASN A 288 21.66 33.99 0.41
CA ASN A 288 22.95 33.85 -0.26
C ASN A 288 22.92 32.61 -1.19
N LYS A 289 22.68 32.86 -2.47
CA LYS A 289 22.60 31.81 -3.48
C LYS A 289 23.93 31.08 -3.71
N ASN A 290 25.06 31.74 -3.59
CA ASN A 290 26.37 31.12 -3.83
C ASN A 290 26.70 30.08 -2.77
N SER A 291 26.38 30.34 -1.50
CA SER A 291 26.57 29.40 -0.43
C SER A 291 25.55 28.23 -0.52
N ALA A 292 24.32 28.50 -0.94
CA ALA A 292 23.31 27.47 -1.19
C ALA A 292 23.74 26.49 -2.31
N ILE A 293 24.33 27.02 -3.40
CA ILE A 293 24.87 26.20 -4.49
C ILE A 293 26.06 25.38 -4.02
N SER A 294 26.96 25.93 -3.18
CA SER A 294 28.11 25.19 -2.65
C SER A 294 27.67 23.97 -1.82
N ILE A 295 26.63 24.12 -1.00
CA ILE A 295 26.07 22.99 -0.24
C ILE A 295 25.37 22.00 -1.13
N TYR A 296 24.57 22.50 -2.06
CA TYR A 296 23.91 21.62 -3.01
C TYR A 296 24.91 20.76 -3.78
N LEU A 297 26.05 21.32 -4.20
CA LEU A 297 27.13 20.56 -4.84
C LEU A 297 27.69 19.45 -3.93
N LYS A 298 27.87 19.72 -2.63
CA LYS A 298 28.30 18.68 -1.67
C LYS A 298 27.27 17.57 -1.56
N ILE A 299 25.99 17.92 -1.38
CA ILE A 299 24.88 16.96 -1.29
C ILE A 299 24.78 16.13 -2.58
N LEU A 300 24.91 16.76 -3.74
CA LEU A 300 24.89 16.08 -5.03
C LEU A 300 26.05 15.10 -5.18
N ASN A 301 27.27 15.51 -4.83
CA ASN A 301 28.45 14.65 -4.86
C ASN A 301 28.29 13.42 -3.96
N ASN A 302 27.78 13.60 -2.73
CA ASN A 302 27.50 12.50 -1.81
C ASN A 302 26.45 11.55 -2.40
N THR A 303 25.40 12.09 -3.00
CA THR A 303 24.33 11.29 -3.63
C THR A 303 24.88 10.49 -4.82
N CYS A 304 25.67 11.10 -5.70
CA CYS A 304 26.29 10.43 -6.83
C CYS A 304 27.28 9.34 -6.38
N TYR A 305 28.07 9.62 -5.34
CA TYR A 305 29.00 8.64 -4.79
C TYR A 305 28.27 7.45 -4.15
N GLY A 306 27.20 7.71 -3.42
CA GLY A 306 26.35 6.65 -2.88
C GLY A 306 25.66 5.83 -3.98
N ASP A 307 25.22 6.44 -5.10
CA ASP A 307 24.68 5.70 -6.25
C ASP A 307 25.75 4.81 -6.93
N TYR A 308 26.99 5.29 -6.97
CA TYR A 308 28.11 4.48 -7.44
C TYR A 308 28.34 3.25 -6.55
N ILE A 309 28.29 3.43 -5.23
CA ILE A 309 28.39 2.31 -4.27
C ILE A 309 27.23 1.32 -4.45
N ASP A 310 25.99 1.81 -4.58
CA ASP A 310 24.83 0.95 -4.82
C ASP A 310 25.02 0.13 -6.10
N ARG A 311 25.49 0.74 -7.18
CA ARG A 311 25.78 0.04 -8.42
C ARG A 311 26.79 -1.09 -8.23
N ILE A 312 27.89 -0.84 -7.49
CA ILE A 312 28.89 -1.89 -7.16
C ILE A 312 28.25 -2.99 -6.31
N THR A 313 27.45 -2.62 -5.31
CA THR A 313 26.75 -3.52 -4.41
C THR A 313 25.90 -4.52 -5.20
N PHE A 314 25.07 -4.02 -6.14
CA PHE A 314 24.24 -4.88 -6.99
C PHE A 314 25.04 -5.70 -7.99
N GLN A 315 26.06 -5.12 -8.65
CA GLN A 315 26.87 -5.83 -9.64
C GLN A 315 27.73 -6.94 -9.03
N LYS A 316 28.26 -6.71 -7.84
CA LYS A 316 29.14 -7.64 -7.12
C LYS A 316 28.42 -8.47 -6.05
N GLN A 317 27.15 -8.18 -5.79
CA GLN A 317 26.32 -8.79 -4.72
C GLN A 317 26.95 -8.66 -3.31
N ILE A 318 27.63 -7.54 -3.05
CA ILE A 318 28.29 -7.27 -1.76
C ILE A 318 27.32 -6.44 -0.90
N TRP A 319 26.33 -7.08 -0.30
CA TRP A 319 25.25 -6.44 0.44
C TRP A 319 25.69 -5.65 1.67
N GLN A 320 26.88 -5.89 2.19
CA GLN A 320 27.48 -5.14 3.30
C GLN A 320 27.63 -3.62 2.99
N PHE A 321 27.74 -3.25 1.72
CA PHE A 321 27.83 -1.84 1.32
C PHE A 321 26.49 -1.09 1.36
N ASN A 322 25.39 -1.77 1.61
CA ASN A 322 24.07 -1.15 1.73
C ASN A 322 24.02 -0.10 2.83
N GLU A 323 24.57 -0.43 4.00
CA GLU A 323 24.62 0.47 5.14
C GLU A 323 25.52 1.68 4.84
N MET A 324 26.68 1.46 4.24
CA MET A 324 27.61 2.52 3.84
C MET A 324 26.95 3.49 2.84
N SER A 325 26.26 2.96 1.81
CA SER A 325 25.53 3.78 0.85
C SER A 325 24.44 4.63 1.53
N SER A 326 23.71 4.06 2.49
CA SER A 326 22.69 4.75 3.27
C SER A 326 23.28 5.90 4.09
N ILE A 327 24.40 5.67 4.77
CA ILE A 327 25.13 6.70 5.53
C ILE A 327 25.53 7.87 4.61
N ILE A 328 26.10 7.57 3.47
CA ILE A 328 26.59 8.59 2.54
C ILE A 328 25.47 9.39 1.91
N LYS A 329 24.43 8.71 1.37
CA LYS A 329 23.32 9.38 0.67
C LYS A 329 22.40 10.17 1.57
N ILE A 330 22.16 9.69 2.79
CA ILE A 330 21.11 10.23 3.63
C ILE A 330 21.70 10.97 4.83
N LEU A 331 22.46 10.29 5.68
CA LEU A 331 22.92 10.89 6.92
C LEU A 331 24.01 11.93 6.73
N SER A 332 24.96 11.70 5.82
CA SER A 332 25.98 12.69 5.50
C SER A 332 25.34 13.94 4.92
N ASN A 333 24.32 13.79 4.07
CA ASN A 333 23.59 14.91 3.51
C ASN A 333 22.75 15.64 4.56
N ASN A 334 22.10 14.91 5.47
CA ASN A 334 21.39 15.48 6.61
C ASN A 334 22.37 16.31 7.48
N TYR A 335 23.53 15.74 7.82
CA TYR A 335 24.56 16.40 8.63
C TYR A 335 25.09 17.70 7.96
N GLU A 336 25.48 17.64 6.69
CA GLU A 336 25.96 18.82 5.94
C GLU A 336 24.90 19.93 5.88
N TYR A 337 23.64 19.56 5.63
CA TYR A 337 22.55 20.51 5.58
C TYR A 337 22.30 21.18 6.94
N HIS A 338 22.19 20.42 8.01
CA HIS A 338 21.91 20.96 9.33
C HIS A 338 23.11 21.74 9.92
N ASN A 339 24.34 21.30 9.69
CA ASN A 339 25.53 22.07 10.06
C ASN A 339 25.57 23.45 9.38
N TYR A 340 25.17 23.51 8.13
CA TYR A 340 25.09 24.80 7.45
C TYR A 340 24.04 25.71 8.08
N LEU A 341 22.89 25.17 8.46
CA LEU A 341 21.85 25.93 9.15
C LEU A 341 22.34 26.45 10.50
N GLU A 342 23.00 25.62 11.28
CA GLU A 342 23.56 25.97 12.59
C GLU A 342 24.63 27.07 12.46
N ASN A 343 25.58 26.90 11.53
CA ASN A 343 26.68 27.86 11.34
C ASN A 343 26.21 29.24 10.85
N ASN A 344 25.10 29.32 10.13
CA ASN A 344 24.54 30.57 9.64
C ASN A 344 23.35 31.09 10.47
N SER A 345 23.02 30.42 11.60
CA SER A 345 21.88 30.75 12.48
C SER A 345 20.55 30.90 11.70
N LEU A 346 20.35 30.05 10.68
CA LEU A 346 19.16 30.08 9.84
C LEU A 346 18.06 29.22 10.42
N THR A 347 16.88 29.77 10.61
CA THR A 347 15.67 29.04 10.96
C THR A 347 14.85 28.79 9.70
N ILE A 348 14.42 27.55 9.49
CA ILE A 348 13.63 27.15 8.33
C ILE A 348 12.27 26.66 8.79
N ASP A 349 11.24 26.98 8.01
CA ASP A 349 9.91 26.46 8.25
C ASP A 349 9.88 24.94 8.07
N LYS A 350 9.26 24.25 9.01
CA LYS A 350 9.13 22.79 8.97
C LYS A 350 8.33 22.36 7.75
N ILE A 351 8.89 21.44 6.97
CA ILE A 351 8.19 20.85 5.84
C ILE A 351 7.22 19.80 6.36
N LYS A 352 5.96 19.89 5.93
CA LYS A 352 4.92 18.89 6.20
C LYS A 352 4.69 17.97 5.01
N ASP A 353 4.70 18.53 3.79
CA ASP A 353 4.40 17.81 2.56
C ASP A 353 5.66 17.57 1.75
N ILE A 354 5.97 16.31 1.48
CA ILE A 354 7.10 15.87 0.68
C ILE A 354 6.63 15.55 -0.73
N ARG A 355 7.24 16.23 -1.71
CA ARG A 355 7.02 15.98 -3.13
C ARG A 355 7.71 14.69 -3.54
N PHE A 356 6.99 13.81 -4.24
CA PHE A 356 7.57 12.57 -4.75
C PHE A 356 8.49 12.85 -5.95
N THR A 357 9.57 12.08 -6.07
CA THR A 357 10.55 12.27 -7.16
C THR A 357 9.98 11.85 -8.52
N LYS A 358 10.17 12.71 -9.53
CA LYS A 358 9.80 12.39 -10.92
C LYS A 358 10.82 11.46 -11.61
N VAL A 359 12.00 11.30 -11.03
CA VAL A 359 13.09 10.50 -11.61
C VAL A 359 12.67 9.06 -11.82
N LEU A 360 12.07 8.42 -10.81
CA LEU A 360 11.64 7.01 -10.88
C LEU A 360 10.56 6.79 -11.94
N THR A 361 9.56 7.68 -12.02
CA THR A 361 8.47 7.56 -13.00
C THR A 361 8.96 7.81 -14.42
N LYS A 362 9.84 8.81 -14.62
CA LYS A 362 10.39 9.14 -15.93
C LYS A 362 11.27 8.00 -16.47
N TYR A 363 12.20 7.48 -15.68
CA TYR A 363 13.07 6.38 -16.12
C TYR A 363 12.30 5.09 -16.36
N SER A 364 11.32 4.77 -15.54
CA SER A 364 10.46 3.60 -15.78
C SER A 364 9.73 3.72 -17.12
N THR A 365 9.18 4.89 -17.44
CA THR A 365 8.51 5.15 -18.71
C THR A 365 9.48 5.04 -19.90
N GLU A 366 10.69 5.62 -19.79
CA GLU A 366 11.70 5.55 -20.84
C GLU A 366 12.18 4.11 -21.06
N TYR A 367 12.41 3.37 -19.99
CA TYR A 367 12.79 1.97 -20.05
C TYR A 367 11.71 1.11 -20.72
N ASN A 368 10.45 1.26 -20.31
CA ASN A 368 9.32 0.53 -20.88
C ASN A 368 9.09 0.87 -22.36
N ASN A 369 9.35 2.12 -22.76
CA ASN A 369 9.30 2.51 -24.17
C ASN A 369 10.49 1.96 -24.96
N SER A 370 11.67 1.90 -24.36
CA SER A 370 12.84 1.27 -25.00
C SER A 370 12.65 -0.22 -25.23
N LEU A 371 12.08 -0.94 -24.25
CA LEU A 371 11.74 -2.35 -24.40
C LEU A 371 10.68 -2.55 -25.49
N PHE A 372 9.61 -1.76 -25.45
CA PHE A 372 8.55 -1.81 -26.46
C PHE A 372 9.08 -1.59 -27.88
N LEU A 373 9.95 -0.59 -28.08
CA LEU A 373 10.59 -0.37 -29.38
C LEU A 373 11.49 -1.53 -29.78
N GLN A 374 12.17 -2.14 -28.81
CA GLN A 374 13.03 -3.30 -29.10
C GLN A 374 12.21 -4.52 -29.53
N ASP A 375 11.05 -4.74 -28.92
CA ASP A 375 10.17 -5.85 -29.29
C ASP A 375 9.56 -5.61 -30.68
N LEU A 376 9.05 -4.40 -30.98
CA LEU A 376 8.59 -4.05 -32.33
C LEU A 376 9.69 -4.21 -33.38
N SER A 377 10.91 -3.79 -33.08
CA SER A 377 12.08 -3.94 -33.97
C SER A 377 12.38 -5.41 -34.25
N LYS A 378 12.25 -6.31 -33.26
CA LYS A 378 12.39 -7.74 -33.44
C LYS A 378 11.28 -8.34 -34.34
N PHE A 379 10.02 -7.99 -34.10
CA PHE A 379 8.89 -8.46 -34.92
C PHE A 379 9.03 -8.05 -36.37
N LEU A 380 9.47 -6.82 -36.63
CA LEU A 380 9.66 -6.29 -37.97
C LEU A 380 11.04 -6.63 -38.59
N SER A 381 11.94 -7.25 -37.81
CA SER A 381 13.33 -7.52 -38.22
C SER A 381 14.08 -6.27 -38.70
N MET A 382 13.83 -5.13 -38.07
CA MET A 382 14.40 -3.81 -38.40
C MET A 382 15.16 -3.21 -37.22
N ASP A 383 16.06 -2.22 -37.48
CA ASP A 383 16.66 -1.45 -36.43
C ASP A 383 15.66 -0.46 -35.81
N LYS A 384 15.89 -0.02 -34.58
CA LYS A 384 15.00 0.90 -33.83
C LYS A 384 14.70 2.19 -34.61
N LYS A 385 15.73 2.74 -35.29
CA LYS A 385 15.58 3.98 -36.09
C LYS A 385 14.71 3.71 -37.33
N ASP A 386 14.95 2.60 -37.99
CA ASP A 386 14.20 2.21 -39.18
C ASP A 386 12.75 1.87 -38.84
N THR A 387 12.51 1.22 -37.71
CA THR A 387 11.15 0.99 -37.18
C THR A 387 10.38 2.29 -37.00
N ILE A 388 10.98 3.30 -36.37
CA ILE A 388 10.34 4.62 -36.20
C ILE A 388 10.07 5.30 -37.55
N SER A 389 11.02 5.23 -38.47
CA SER A 389 10.88 5.78 -39.82
C SER A 389 9.80 5.07 -40.62
N PHE A 390 9.70 3.76 -40.51
CA PHE A 390 8.67 2.93 -41.12
C PHE A 390 7.27 3.31 -40.63
N PHE A 391 7.05 3.43 -39.32
CA PHE A 391 5.76 3.86 -38.79
C PHE A 391 5.41 5.30 -39.18
N LYS A 392 6.38 6.21 -39.30
CA LYS A 392 6.15 7.56 -39.86
C LYS A 392 5.71 7.48 -41.31
N TYR A 393 6.37 6.65 -42.12
CA TYR A 393 6.02 6.43 -43.52
C TYR A 393 4.61 5.87 -43.66
N LEU A 394 4.24 4.84 -42.90
CA LEU A 394 2.91 4.27 -42.89
C LEU A 394 1.84 5.32 -42.59
N ARG A 395 2.07 6.15 -41.59
CA ARG A 395 1.14 7.21 -41.17
C ARG A 395 0.92 8.28 -42.25
N CYS A 396 1.95 8.57 -43.06
CA CYS A 396 1.85 9.56 -44.12
C CYS A 396 1.12 9.04 -45.37
N ASN A 397 1.21 7.73 -45.65
CA ASN A 397 0.77 7.18 -46.92
C ASN A 397 -0.49 6.29 -46.86
N TYR A 398 -0.87 5.82 -45.68
CA TYR A 398 -1.95 4.86 -45.50
C TYR A 398 -2.99 5.30 -44.46
N SER A 399 -4.24 4.87 -44.64
CA SER A 399 -5.28 5.02 -43.60
C SER A 399 -5.03 4.07 -42.43
N ILE A 400 -5.61 4.36 -41.28
CA ILE A 400 -5.44 3.54 -40.05
C ILE A 400 -5.90 2.10 -40.30
N GLU A 401 -6.99 1.88 -41.05
CA GLU A 401 -7.50 0.55 -41.38
C GLU A 401 -6.50 -0.24 -42.22
N ASN A 402 -5.95 0.35 -43.26
CA ASN A 402 -4.94 -0.28 -44.12
C ASN A 402 -3.64 -0.58 -43.36
N ILE A 403 -3.27 0.25 -42.38
CA ILE A 403 -2.10 0.02 -41.50
C ILE A 403 -2.34 -1.21 -40.64
N GLN A 404 -3.56 -1.39 -40.16
CA GLN A 404 -3.91 -2.56 -39.36
C GLN A 404 -3.79 -3.84 -40.18
N ASP A 405 -4.33 -3.86 -41.40
CA ASP A 405 -4.27 -5.02 -42.30
C ASP A 405 -2.82 -5.40 -42.65
N ILE A 406 -1.95 -4.40 -42.89
CA ILE A 406 -0.52 -4.63 -43.20
C ILE A 406 0.21 -5.21 -41.99
N LEU A 407 -0.10 -4.73 -40.76
CA LEU A 407 0.60 -5.10 -39.55
C LEU A 407 0.03 -6.34 -38.85
N GLU A 408 -1.17 -6.81 -39.26
CA GLU A 408 -1.77 -8.04 -38.75
C GLU A 408 -0.90 -9.27 -39.10
N LEU A 409 -0.21 -9.25 -40.23
CA LEU A 409 0.76 -10.28 -40.64
C LEU A 409 1.95 -10.42 -39.66
N TYR A 410 2.26 -9.36 -38.91
CA TYR A 410 3.36 -9.31 -37.92
C TYR A 410 2.84 -9.43 -36.47
N GLU A 411 1.58 -9.82 -36.27
CA GLU A 411 0.94 -9.97 -34.96
C GLU A 411 0.93 -8.67 -34.12
N ILE A 412 1.01 -7.50 -34.77
CA ILE A 412 1.03 -6.20 -34.09
C ILE A 412 -0.41 -5.69 -33.91
N ASN A 413 -0.79 -5.50 -32.64
CA ASN A 413 -2.13 -5.09 -32.26
C ASN A 413 -2.37 -3.57 -32.40
N ASN A 414 -3.65 -3.17 -32.54
CA ASN A 414 -4.05 -1.76 -32.60
C ASN A 414 -3.59 -0.92 -31.41
N LEU A 415 -3.48 -1.52 -30.23
CA LEU A 415 -2.97 -0.85 -29.05
C LEU A 415 -1.48 -0.50 -29.16
N GLU A 416 -0.70 -1.36 -29.83
CA GLU A 416 0.72 -1.14 -30.07
C GLU A 416 0.95 -0.09 -31.15
N ILE A 417 0.11 -0.09 -32.21
CA ILE A 417 0.12 0.95 -33.25
C ILE A 417 -0.18 2.32 -32.62
N ASN A 418 -1.19 2.43 -31.78
CA ASN A 418 -1.52 3.67 -31.09
C ASN A 418 -0.43 4.09 -30.10
N ARG A 419 0.27 3.13 -29.46
CA ARG A 419 1.37 3.42 -28.54
C ARG A 419 2.58 3.97 -29.26
N ILE A 420 2.99 3.42 -30.41
CA ILE A 420 4.12 3.91 -31.17
C ILE A 420 3.84 5.31 -31.74
N TYR A 421 2.62 5.60 -32.20
CA TYR A 421 2.27 6.94 -32.68
C TYR A 421 2.31 7.98 -31.55
N ARG A 422 1.80 7.66 -30.36
CA ARG A 422 1.94 8.53 -29.17
C ARG A 422 3.41 8.78 -28.82
N TYR A 423 4.26 7.77 -28.92
CA TYR A 423 5.70 7.91 -28.70
C TYR A 423 6.35 8.83 -29.72
N ILE A 424 6.02 8.70 -31.00
CA ILE A 424 6.52 9.55 -32.08
C ILE A 424 6.06 11.00 -31.88
N ASP A 425 4.78 11.22 -31.56
CA ASP A 425 4.19 12.55 -31.36
C ASP A 425 4.81 13.28 -30.15
N LYS A 426 5.07 12.55 -29.05
CA LYS A 426 5.74 13.10 -27.87
C LYS A 426 7.15 13.59 -28.19
N ASN A 427 7.91 12.86 -28.97
CA ASN A 427 9.26 13.24 -29.38
C ASN A 427 9.26 14.41 -30.35
N ASN A 428 8.24 14.56 -31.19
CA ASN A 428 8.10 15.71 -32.12
C ASN A 428 7.71 17.01 -31.37
N LYS A 429 6.90 16.92 -30.30
CA LYS A 429 6.55 18.08 -29.44
C LYS A 429 7.74 18.63 -28.66
N ASN A 430 8.72 17.80 -28.30
CA ASN A 430 9.94 18.23 -27.62
C ASN A 430 10.87 19.10 -28.50
N THR A 431 10.60 19.20 -29.82
CA THR A 431 11.32 20.12 -30.71
C THR A 431 10.63 21.48 -30.87
N ASN A 432 9.37 21.65 -30.41
CA ASN A 432 8.56 22.83 -30.69
C ASN A 432 7.78 23.43 -29.50
N SER A 433 8.17 23.30 -28.29
CA SER A 433 7.67 24.12 -27.16
C SER A 433 7.79 23.39 -25.82
N ILE A 434 8.53 24.01 -24.96
CA ILE A 434 8.52 23.79 -23.51
C ILE A 434 7.18 24.32 -22.98
N SER A 435 6.23 23.46 -22.73
CA SER A 435 5.10 23.74 -21.85
C SER A 435 4.84 22.53 -20.95
N GLU A 436 5.16 22.74 -19.67
CA GLU A 436 5.23 21.72 -18.61
C GLU A 436 3.87 21.31 -18.01
N TYR A 437 2.73 21.48 -18.68
CA TYR A 437 1.43 21.42 -17.98
C TYR A 437 0.48 20.25 -18.32
N ASP A 438 0.86 19.28 -19.16
CA ASP A 438 -0.10 18.24 -19.62
C ASP A 438 0.25 16.79 -19.20
N LEU A 439 0.87 16.55 -18.05
CA LEU A 439 1.28 15.20 -17.63
C LEU A 439 0.46 14.61 -16.45
N ASP A 440 -0.52 15.32 -15.91
CA ASP A 440 -1.21 14.89 -14.67
C ASP A 440 -2.59 14.20 -14.87
N ASN A 441 -2.99 13.89 -16.11
CA ASN A 441 -4.35 13.35 -16.33
C ASN A 441 -4.48 11.98 -17.02
N GLU A 442 -3.44 11.16 -17.13
CA GLU A 442 -3.59 9.80 -17.67
C GLU A 442 -2.81 8.76 -16.85
N PHE A 443 -3.37 8.39 -15.70
CA PHE A 443 -3.16 7.06 -15.08
C PHE A 443 -4.42 6.65 -14.31
#